data_1131a0f2e60c4721a0808c4f973b1f41
#
_entry.id   1131a0f2e60c4721a0808c4f973b1f41
#
_cell.length_a   1.000
_cell.length_b   1.000
_cell.length_c   1.000
_cell.angle_alpha   90.00
_cell.angle_beta   90.00
_cell.angle_gamma   90.00
#
_symmetry.space_group_name_H-M   'P 1'
#
loop_
_entity.id
_entity.type
_entity.pdbx_description
1 polymer ?
#
loop_
_entity_poly.entity_id
_entity_poly.type
_entity_poly.pdbx_seq_one_letter_code
_entity_poly.pdbx_strand_id
1 'polypeptide(L)'
;LLRNGHLQTPPLASAFVRGPSSPRKPSNACGSKHPSGRPDWYACHGFGNGSRMRLNHDEAPVLDALARYHDVDELGFTPPGHKQARGADPRARAVLGDAVFYSDVLANGGLDDRLTRAQVLERAENLMADAVHAGHTFFSTCGSSLSVKAAMLAVTCPGNRLLVGRDAHKSVIAGLILSGVEPVWVEPQWDASRHIAHPPSAAAYDKAFTHHPDADGALVTSPTPYGAAADLRGIADVCHRRGKPLIVDEAWGAHLPFHEDLPTWAMDAGADICVTSIHKMGSGLEQGSVFHLQGDLIDPAELASRADLLGTTSPNVLLYAGIDAWRRQMVQHGNELIGRALELAARTRTAIEGIVGFHVNDASDFCGPGLAAGFDPLPVVMDISDLGTSGYRAADWLREHHHIDLHLFDHRRVSAQLTHADDEQTTARLLTALRDLTDHAADLGNTPQVVVPSPAELRMDQVRLPRDAYFARHAKVPVIEAPGRISAEMITPYPPGIPVALPGERLTEPVLEYLTSGVTAGMFLPDAADKRLNTVRVVAES
;
A
#
# COMPACT_ATOMS: atom_id res chain seq x y z
N LEU A 1 53.17 -25.99 24.33
CA LEU A 1 53.04 -27.05 25.38
C LEU A 1 51.60 -27.11 25.85
N LEU A 2 51.08 -28.28 25.63
CA LEU A 2 49.75 -28.79 25.92
C LEU A 2 49.15 -28.54 27.29
N ARG A 3 47.86 -28.36 27.42
CA ARG A 3 46.95 -29.26 28.20
C ARG A 3 45.47 -29.00 27.89
N ASN A 4 44.83 -30.12 27.54
CA ASN A 4 43.39 -30.31 27.37
C ASN A 4 42.62 -30.19 28.69
N GLY A 5 41.44 -29.58 28.67
CA GLY A 5 40.45 -29.66 29.74
C GLY A 5 39.05 -29.84 29.15
N HIS A 6 38.60 -31.11 29.17
CA HIS A 6 37.22 -31.49 28.84
C HIS A 6 36.23 -30.95 29.88
N LEU A 7 35.20 -30.23 29.48
CA LEU A 7 33.99 -30.04 30.28
C LEU A 7 32.83 -30.78 29.59
N GLN A 8 32.37 -31.83 30.29
CA GLN A 8 31.23 -32.65 29.96
C GLN A 8 29.94 -31.87 30.26
N THR A 9 29.00 -31.86 29.29
CA THR A 9 27.59 -31.48 29.47
C THR A 9 26.77 -32.72 29.82
N PRO A 10 25.81 -32.65 30.76
CA PRO A 10 24.93 -33.81 31.05
C PRO A 10 23.76 -33.88 30.06
N PRO A 11 23.18 -35.05 29.77
CA PRO A 11 22.12 -35.23 28.82
C PRO A 11 20.74 -34.91 29.40
N LEU A 12 19.91 -34.21 28.62
CA LEU A 12 18.49 -34.04 28.89
C LEU A 12 17.73 -35.32 28.48
N ALA A 13 17.08 -35.94 29.45
CA ALA A 13 16.25 -37.12 29.27
C ALA A 13 14.89 -36.75 28.64
N SER A 14 14.56 -37.46 27.55
CA SER A 14 13.25 -37.46 26.92
C SER A 14 12.31 -38.40 27.69
N ALA A 15 11.13 -37.89 28.08
CA ALA A 15 10.02 -38.72 28.51
C ALA A 15 8.83 -38.51 27.56
N PHE A 16 8.66 -39.46 26.63
CA PHE A 16 7.43 -39.63 25.86
C PHE A 16 6.48 -40.56 26.63
N VAL A 17 5.31 -40.05 26.99
CA VAL A 17 4.17 -40.89 27.40
C VAL A 17 3.11 -40.80 26.30
N ARG A 18 2.84 -41.95 25.63
CA ARG A 18 1.71 -42.15 24.71
C ARG A 18 0.49 -42.60 25.49
N GLY A 19 -0.66 -41.95 25.25
CA GLY A 19 -2.00 -42.44 25.61
C GLY A 19 -2.96 -42.23 24.43
N PRO A 20 -4.05 -42.98 24.26
CA PRO A 20 -4.65 -43.33 22.98
C PRO A 20 -5.61 -42.30 22.44
N SER A 21 -5.65 -42.22 21.12
CA SER A 21 -6.47 -41.39 20.25
C SER A 21 -7.95 -41.79 20.24
N SER A 22 -8.84 -40.81 20.37
CA SER A 22 -10.20 -40.86 19.81
C SER A 22 -10.47 -39.62 18.96
N PRO A 23 -11.17 -39.74 17.82
CA PRO A 23 -11.32 -38.63 16.89
C PRO A 23 -12.45 -37.69 17.38
N ARG A 24 -12.13 -36.41 17.62
CA ARG A 24 -13.13 -35.35 17.79
C ARG A 24 -13.33 -34.62 16.47
N LYS A 25 -14.59 -34.53 16.07
CA LYS A 25 -15.06 -33.70 14.96
C LYS A 25 -14.73 -32.23 15.23
N PRO A 26 -14.39 -31.41 14.20
CA PRO A 26 -14.21 -29.98 14.37
C PRO A 26 -15.59 -29.32 14.59
N SER A 27 -15.75 -28.62 15.69
CA SER A 27 -16.86 -27.71 15.93
C SER A 27 -16.49 -26.33 15.41
N ASN A 28 -17.17 -25.89 14.36
CA ASN A 28 -17.18 -24.50 13.92
C ASN A 28 -17.92 -23.64 14.97
N ALA A 29 -17.20 -22.83 15.69
CA ALA A 29 -17.73 -21.63 16.34
C ALA A 29 -16.55 -20.74 16.79
N CYS A 30 -16.19 -19.77 15.98
CA CYS A 30 -15.47 -18.59 16.43
C CYS A 30 -16.51 -17.61 17.01
N GLY A 31 -17.00 -17.92 18.19
CA GLY A 31 -17.92 -17.13 18.98
C GLY A 31 -17.49 -17.21 20.44
N SER A 32 -16.42 -16.53 20.81
CA SER A 32 -15.94 -16.52 22.18
C SER A 32 -16.68 -15.47 23.01
N LYS A 33 -17.61 -15.94 23.83
CA LYS A 33 -17.93 -15.23 25.07
C LYS A 33 -16.74 -15.41 26.01
N HIS A 34 -15.99 -14.34 26.26
CA HIS A 34 -14.90 -14.32 27.23
C HIS A 34 -15.44 -14.38 28.67
N PRO A 35 -14.84 -15.20 29.55
CA PRO A 35 -14.99 -15.03 30.99
C PRO A 35 -14.15 -13.84 31.43
N SER A 36 -14.74 -12.99 32.29
CA SER A 36 -14.15 -11.82 32.94
C SER A 36 -12.91 -12.18 33.77
N GLY A 37 -11.74 -11.79 33.28
CA GLY A 37 -10.47 -11.88 33.97
C GLY A 37 -9.41 -11.12 33.19
N ARG A 38 -9.44 -9.78 33.22
CA ARG A 38 -8.44 -8.92 32.60
C ARG A 38 -7.23 -8.76 33.51
N PRO A 39 -5.98 -8.80 32.97
CA PRO A 39 -4.81 -8.32 33.71
C PRO A 39 -4.91 -6.79 33.92
N ASP A 40 -4.60 -6.34 35.14
CA ASP A 40 -4.79 -4.95 35.62
C ASP A 40 -3.98 -3.84 34.93
N TRP A 41 -3.22 -4.12 33.87
CA TRP A 41 -2.46 -3.09 33.17
C TRP A 41 -3.26 -2.38 32.04
N TYR A 42 -4.48 -2.85 31.71
CA TYR A 42 -5.42 -2.19 30.79
C TYR A 42 -6.47 -1.28 31.46
N ALA A 43 -6.41 -1.12 32.77
CA ALA A 43 -7.44 -0.43 33.53
C ALA A 43 -7.21 1.08 33.71
N CYS A 44 -6.78 1.79 32.68
CA CYS A 44 -6.78 3.26 32.71
C CYS A 44 -7.02 3.83 31.33
N HIS A 45 -8.20 3.79 30.79
CA HIS A 45 -8.72 4.80 29.83
C HIS A 45 -10.19 4.48 29.52
N GLY A 46 -11.04 4.60 30.56
CA GLY A 46 -12.46 4.86 30.35
C GLY A 46 -12.60 6.31 29.90
N PHE A 47 -12.96 6.55 28.65
CA PHE A 47 -13.40 7.87 28.20
C PHE A 47 -14.74 8.21 28.85
N GLY A 48 -14.66 8.74 30.09
CA GLY A 48 -15.75 9.51 30.66
C GLY A 48 -15.90 10.83 29.92
N ASN A 49 -17.11 11.33 29.78
CA ASN A 49 -17.48 12.66 29.28
C ASN A 49 -16.78 13.80 30.08
N GLY A 50 -15.48 13.91 29.97
CA GLY A 50 -14.66 15.02 30.40
C GLY A 50 -14.25 15.81 29.16
N SER A 51 -14.28 17.12 29.23
CA SER A 51 -13.83 18.05 28.17
C SER A 51 -12.56 17.48 27.52
N ARG A 52 -12.63 17.12 26.19
CA ARG A 52 -11.44 16.74 25.43
C ARG A 52 -10.40 17.83 25.63
N MET A 53 -9.29 17.50 26.30
CA MET A 53 -8.16 18.39 26.37
C MET A 53 -7.75 18.66 24.93
N ARG A 54 -7.76 19.93 24.49
CA ARG A 54 -7.40 20.30 23.13
C ARG A 54 -5.94 19.88 22.90
N LEU A 55 -5.71 18.94 21.98
CA LEU A 55 -4.36 18.49 21.64
C LEU A 55 -3.58 19.68 21.03
N ASN A 56 -2.28 19.76 21.37
CA ASN A 56 -1.41 20.80 20.83
C ASN A 56 -0.74 20.31 19.55
N HIS A 57 -1.27 20.67 18.41
CA HIS A 57 -0.72 20.27 17.10
C HIS A 57 0.59 20.97 16.72
N ASP A 58 1.06 21.95 17.50
CA ASP A 58 2.41 22.53 17.31
C ASP A 58 3.51 21.55 17.73
N GLU A 59 3.19 20.57 18.56
CA GLU A 59 4.12 19.52 18.97
C GLU A 59 4.36 18.51 17.85
N ALA A 60 5.60 18.01 17.78
CA ALA A 60 5.98 16.82 17.02
C ALA A 60 6.74 15.88 17.96
N PRO A 61 6.02 15.07 18.76
CA PRO A 61 6.61 14.35 19.90
C PRO A 61 7.83 13.50 19.57
N VAL A 62 7.82 12.79 18.41
CA VAL A 62 8.97 11.97 17.99
C VAL A 62 10.12 12.84 17.53
N LEU A 63 9.86 13.87 16.73
CA LEU A 63 10.88 14.80 16.25
C LEU A 63 11.50 15.58 17.41
N ASP A 64 10.67 16.06 18.35
CA ASP A 64 11.11 16.81 19.53
C ASP A 64 11.94 15.92 20.49
N ALA A 65 11.58 14.65 20.63
CA ALA A 65 12.37 13.69 21.41
C ALA A 65 13.73 13.41 20.79
N LEU A 66 13.78 13.31 19.45
CA LEU A 66 15.03 13.13 18.72
C LEU A 66 15.95 14.35 18.84
N ALA A 67 15.40 15.57 18.76
CA ALA A 67 16.16 16.80 19.00
C ALA A 67 16.76 16.83 20.40
N ARG A 68 15.97 16.51 21.44
CA ARG A 68 16.48 16.42 22.83
C ARG A 68 17.55 15.35 22.98
N TYR A 69 17.44 14.21 22.29
CA TYR A 69 18.47 13.16 22.31
C TYR A 69 19.81 13.66 21.77
N HIS A 70 19.79 14.49 20.72
CA HIS A 70 20.99 15.14 20.19
C HIS A 70 21.64 16.10 21.19
N ASP A 71 20.83 16.86 21.94
CA ASP A 71 21.33 17.86 22.91
C ASP A 71 22.02 17.23 24.12
N VAL A 72 21.66 16.00 24.49
CA VAL A 72 22.20 15.32 25.68
C VAL A 72 23.58 14.69 25.43
N ASP A 73 24.00 14.51 24.18
CA ASP A 73 25.25 13.82 23.79
C ASP A 73 25.39 12.43 24.43
N GLU A 74 24.34 11.61 24.35
CA GLU A 74 24.27 10.33 25.04
C GLU A 74 25.21 9.29 24.42
N LEU A 75 26.03 8.62 25.26
CA LEU A 75 26.93 7.55 24.83
C LEU A 75 26.24 6.18 24.91
N GLY A 76 25.69 5.71 23.78
CA GLY A 76 25.00 4.43 23.72
C GLY A 76 25.94 3.21 23.60
N PHE A 77 25.80 2.24 24.51
CA PHE A 77 26.36 0.88 24.37
C PHE A 77 25.33 -0.12 23.81
N THR A 78 24.33 0.39 23.14
CA THR A 78 23.21 -0.32 22.50
C THR A 78 23.39 -0.38 20.97
N PRO A 79 22.62 -1.19 20.20
CA PRO A 79 22.44 -0.97 18.76
C PRO A 79 21.95 0.47 18.50
N PRO A 80 22.12 1.01 17.30
CA PRO A 80 22.84 0.46 16.14
C PRO A 80 24.36 0.43 16.27
N GLY A 81 25.00 -0.51 15.52
CA GLY A 81 26.45 -0.78 15.62
C GLY A 81 27.36 0.35 15.13
N HIS A 82 26.84 1.30 14.34
CA HIS A 82 27.60 2.48 13.89
C HIS A 82 27.84 3.51 15.00
N LYS A 83 27.16 3.40 16.16
CA LYS A 83 27.42 4.21 17.35
C LYS A 83 27.45 5.71 17.02
N GLN A 84 26.34 6.26 16.49
CA GLN A 84 26.24 7.68 16.13
C GLN A 84 27.38 8.12 15.20
N ALA A 85 27.56 7.46 14.08
CA ALA A 85 28.56 7.67 13.06
C ALA A 85 30.00 7.21 13.38
N ARG A 86 30.38 6.96 14.66
CA ARG A 86 31.77 6.61 15.02
C ARG A 86 32.28 5.34 14.33
N GLY A 87 31.40 4.34 14.12
CA GLY A 87 31.71 3.08 13.45
C GLY A 87 31.19 2.99 12.01
N ALA A 88 30.61 4.05 11.47
CA ALA A 88 30.12 4.06 10.11
C ALA A 88 31.27 4.19 9.08
N ASP A 89 31.10 3.55 7.93
CA ASP A 89 32.04 3.67 6.80
C ASP A 89 32.20 5.13 6.37
N PRO A 90 33.46 5.65 6.19
CA PRO A 90 33.69 7.05 5.84
C PRO A 90 33.03 7.47 4.52
N ARG A 91 32.91 6.58 3.52
CA ARG A 91 32.25 6.87 2.25
C ARG A 91 30.73 6.96 2.44
N ALA A 92 30.14 6.08 3.27
CA ALA A 92 28.73 6.16 3.62
C ALA A 92 28.41 7.49 4.34
N ARG A 93 29.24 7.92 5.27
CA ARG A 93 29.12 9.22 5.95
C ARG A 93 29.21 10.40 4.99
N ALA A 94 30.13 10.34 4.02
CA ALA A 94 30.29 11.39 3.03
C ALA A 94 29.07 11.51 2.08
N VAL A 95 28.39 10.40 1.77
CA VAL A 95 27.22 10.36 0.88
C VAL A 95 25.93 10.70 1.62
N LEU A 96 25.73 10.12 2.81
CA LEU A 96 24.47 10.22 3.56
C LEU A 96 24.45 11.40 4.56
N GLY A 97 25.62 11.90 4.93
CA GLY A 97 25.78 12.87 6.01
C GLY A 97 25.76 12.24 7.40
N ASP A 98 26.47 12.85 8.34
CA ASP A 98 26.56 12.35 9.71
C ASP A 98 25.23 12.42 10.45
N ALA A 99 24.37 13.40 10.13
CA ALA A 99 23.07 13.61 10.77
C ALA A 99 22.16 12.37 10.72
N VAL A 100 22.21 11.61 9.62
CA VAL A 100 21.45 10.36 9.47
C VAL A 100 21.87 9.35 10.55
N PHE A 101 23.18 9.16 10.77
CA PHE A 101 23.69 8.22 11.75
C PHE A 101 23.51 8.69 13.19
N TYR A 102 23.56 10.01 13.43
CA TYR A 102 23.26 10.60 14.75
C TYR A 102 21.81 10.42 15.14
N SER A 103 20.91 10.44 14.15
CA SER A 103 19.47 10.33 14.34
C SER A 103 18.96 8.88 14.31
N ASP A 104 19.78 7.92 13.88
CA ASP A 104 19.40 6.51 13.86
C ASP A 104 19.66 5.88 15.23
N VAL A 105 18.67 5.95 16.09
CA VAL A 105 18.71 5.49 17.49
C VAL A 105 17.59 4.49 17.74
N LEU A 106 17.65 3.77 18.87
CA LEU A 106 16.57 2.87 19.26
C LEU A 106 15.29 3.67 19.57
N ALA A 107 14.21 3.33 18.91
CA ALA A 107 12.90 3.91 19.22
C ALA A 107 12.45 3.52 20.63
N ASN A 108 12.52 2.23 20.97
CA ASN A 108 12.10 1.67 22.25
C ASN A 108 13.30 1.52 23.20
N GLY A 109 13.47 2.40 24.17
CA GLY A 109 14.55 2.38 25.15
C GLY A 109 15.65 3.41 24.92
N GLY A 110 15.59 4.18 23.83
CA GLY A 110 16.42 5.36 23.59
C GLY A 110 15.55 6.61 23.57
N LEU A 111 14.59 6.66 22.62
CA LEU A 111 13.70 7.80 22.45
C LEU A 111 12.42 7.67 23.27
N ASP A 112 11.81 6.50 23.25
CA ASP A 112 10.56 6.19 23.96
C ASP A 112 10.87 5.26 25.14
N ASP A 113 11.57 5.82 26.14
CA ASP A 113 12.05 5.07 27.29
C ASP A 113 10.88 4.53 28.13
N ARG A 114 10.79 3.22 28.24
CA ARG A 114 9.82 2.53 29.09
C ARG A 114 9.96 2.89 30.58
N LEU A 115 11.14 3.32 31.02
CA LEU A 115 11.38 3.74 32.40
C LEU A 115 10.77 5.13 32.67
N THR A 116 10.87 6.04 31.73
CA THR A 116 10.31 7.39 31.85
C THR A 116 8.84 7.46 31.48
N ARG A 117 8.30 6.44 30.81
CA ARG A 117 6.93 6.39 30.26
C ARG A 117 6.61 7.63 29.41
N ALA A 118 7.56 8.04 28.59
CA ALA A 118 7.42 9.24 27.77
C ALA A 118 6.31 9.11 26.72
N GLN A 119 5.99 7.87 26.33
CA GLN A 119 4.91 7.54 25.36
C GLN A 119 4.96 8.43 24.11
N VAL A 120 6.18 8.64 23.60
CA VAL A 120 6.45 9.60 22.53
C VAL A 120 5.71 9.19 21.25
N LEU A 121 5.77 7.91 20.90
CA LEU A 121 5.10 7.37 19.72
C LEU A 121 3.58 7.42 19.87
N GLU A 122 3.05 6.98 21.02
CA GLU A 122 1.61 7.01 21.28
C GLU A 122 1.05 8.45 21.22
N ARG A 123 1.79 9.44 21.73
CA ARG A 123 1.39 10.86 21.62
C ARG A 123 1.36 11.34 20.16
N ALA A 124 2.34 10.96 19.35
CA ALA A 124 2.36 11.30 17.92
C ALA A 124 1.21 10.65 17.16
N GLU A 125 0.91 9.37 17.46
CA GLU A 125 -0.22 8.63 16.90
C GLU A 125 -1.57 9.24 17.30
N ASN A 126 -1.73 9.68 18.55
CA ASN A 126 -2.94 10.39 19.01
C ASN A 126 -3.12 11.75 18.30
N LEU A 127 -2.04 12.51 18.10
CA LEU A 127 -2.06 13.75 17.34
C LEU A 127 -2.43 13.51 15.86
N MET A 128 -1.93 12.42 15.27
CA MET A 128 -2.29 12.05 13.90
C MET A 128 -3.77 11.65 13.83
N ALA A 129 -4.27 10.85 14.77
CA ALA A 129 -5.66 10.44 14.79
C ALA A 129 -6.61 11.65 14.85
N ASP A 130 -6.32 12.63 15.71
CA ASP A 130 -7.12 13.87 15.81
C ASP A 130 -7.02 14.71 14.51
N ALA A 131 -5.82 14.80 13.93
CA ALA A 131 -5.58 15.59 12.71
C ALA A 131 -6.38 15.09 11.48
N VAL A 132 -6.67 13.80 11.41
CA VAL A 132 -7.35 13.15 10.28
C VAL A 132 -8.70 12.54 10.67
N HIS A 133 -9.27 12.93 11.80
CA HIS A 133 -10.60 12.52 12.30
C HIS A 133 -10.75 11.00 12.51
N ALA A 134 -9.65 10.29 12.74
CA ALA A 134 -9.67 8.86 13.08
C ALA A 134 -9.90 8.62 14.58
N GLY A 135 -10.39 7.44 14.95
CA GLY A 135 -10.49 7.01 16.36
C GLY A 135 -9.12 6.61 16.92
N HIS A 136 -8.33 5.88 16.12
CA HIS A 136 -6.98 5.43 16.43
C HIS A 136 -6.09 5.53 15.19
N THR A 137 -4.80 5.67 15.42
CA THR A 137 -3.79 5.71 14.37
C THR A 137 -2.56 4.93 14.81
N PHE A 138 -1.92 4.25 13.86
CA PHE A 138 -0.73 3.44 14.08
C PHE A 138 0.31 3.78 13.03
N PHE A 139 1.52 4.14 13.46
CA PHE A 139 2.65 4.39 12.57
C PHE A 139 3.34 3.09 12.17
N SER A 140 3.76 2.98 10.92
CA SER A 140 4.49 1.83 10.39
C SER A 140 5.75 2.25 9.65
N THR A 141 6.85 1.54 9.91
CA THR A 141 8.12 1.67 9.19
C THR A 141 8.32 0.56 8.14
N CYS A 142 7.27 -0.21 7.86
CA CYS A 142 7.31 -1.35 6.94
C CYS A 142 6.40 -1.15 5.71
N GLY A 143 6.03 0.10 5.42
CA GLY A 143 5.18 0.49 4.31
C GLY A 143 3.72 0.12 4.47
N SER A 144 2.85 0.68 3.63
CA SER A 144 1.43 0.33 3.55
C SER A 144 1.21 -1.16 3.22
N SER A 145 2.19 -1.82 2.62
CA SER A 145 2.13 -3.27 2.38
C SER A 145 2.03 -4.09 3.66
N LEU A 146 2.63 -3.66 4.78
CA LEU A 146 2.39 -4.26 6.09
C LEU A 146 1.00 -3.90 6.58
N SER A 147 0.64 -2.62 6.52
CA SER A 147 -0.60 -2.09 7.09
C SER A 147 -1.84 -2.74 6.48
N VAL A 148 -1.88 -2.93 5.14
CA VAL A 148 -2.95 -3.66 4.45
C VAL A 148 -3.05 -5.11 4.93
N LYS A 149 -1.92 -5.80 5.05
CA LYS A 149 -1.91 -7.20 5.54
C LYS A 149 -2.41 -7.29 6.99
N ALA A 150 -2.00 -6.37 7.85
CA ALA A 150 -2.45 -6.31 9.24
C ALA A 150 -3.97 -6.04 9.32
N ALA A 151 -4.48 -5.10 8.51
CA ALA A 151 -5.91 -4.80 8.40
C ALA A 151 -6.71 -6.05 7.98
N MET A 152 -6.26 -6.77 6.96
CA MET A 152 -6.92 -8.01 6.51
C MET A 152 -6.91 -9.09 7.59
N LEU A 153 -5.79 -9.29 8.30
CA LEU A 153 -5.68 -10.26 9.40
C LEU A 153 -6.52 -9.89 10.63
N ALA A 154 -6.85 -8.61 10.81
CA ALA A 154 -7.73 -8.16 11.90
C ALA A 154 -9.21 -8.35 11.56
N VAL A 155 -9.58 -8.31 10.29
CA VAL A 155 -10.98 -8.40 9.84
C VAL A 155 -11.43 -9.83 9.60
N THR A 156 -10.54 -10.73 9.19
CA THR A 156 -10.94 -12.06 8.69
C THR A 156 -10.06 -13.18 9.21
N CYS A 157 -10.57 -14.40 9.16
CA CYS A 157 -9.91 -15.64 9.57
C CYS A 157 -9.68 -16.60 8.37
N PRO A 158 -8.72 -17.55 8.49
CA PRO A 158 -8.51 -18.57 7.46
C PRO A 158 -9.79 -19.36 7.15
N GLY A 159 -10.11 -19.50 5.86
CA GLY A 159 -11.28 -20.22 5.36
C GLY A 159 -12.57 -19.39 5.34
N ASN A 160 -12.58 -18.17 5.87
CA ASN A 160 -13.66 -17.22 5.71
C ASN A 160 -13.54 -16.46 4.38
N ARG A 161 -14.48 -15.54 4.10
CA ARG A 161 -14.53 -14.75 2.87
C ARG A 161 -14.34 -13.27 3.11
N LEU A 162 -13.66 -12.60 2.18
CA LEU A 162 -13.53 -11.15 2.13
C LEU A 162 -13.87 -10.67 0.73
N LEU A 163 -14.73 -9.64 0.63
CA LEU A 163 -14.97 -8.96 -0.63
C LEU A 163 -13.78 -8.07 -0.96
N VAL A 164 -13.19 -8.24 -2.14
CA VAL A 164 -11.97 -7.53 -2.55
C VAL A 164 -12.13 -6.98 -3.96
N GLY A 165 -11.86 -5.69 -4.16
CA GLY A 165 -11.79 -5.11 -5.50
C GLY A 165 -10.72 -5.82 -6.35
N ARG A 166 -11.07 -6.23 -7.61
CA ARG A 166 -10.10 -6.97 -8.46
C ARG A 166 -8.99 -6.06 -9.02
N ASP A 167 -9.08 -4.77 -8.79
CA ASP A 167 -8.06 -3.74 -9.01
C ASP A 167 -7.09 -3.55 -7.84
N ALA A 168 -7.12 -4.43 -6.85
CA ALA A 168 -6.30 -4.34 -5.66
C ALA A 168 -4.80 -4.51 -5.96
N HIS A 169 -3.98 -3.76 -5.21
CA HIS A 169 -2.52 -3.83 -5.28
C HIS A 169 -2.00 -5.21 -4.80
N LYS A 170 -0.81 -5.60 -5.27
CA LYS A 170 -0.16 -6.88 -4.90
C LYS A 170 0.00 -7.12 -3.40
N SER A 171 0.01 -6.07 -2.56
CA SER A 171 0.03 -6.19 -1.10
C SER A 171 -1.22 -6.85 -0.54
N VAL A 172 -2.38 -6.61 -1.16
CA VAL A 172 -3.65 -7.26 -0.82
C VAL A 172 -3.59 -8.76 -1.15
N ILE A 173 -3.02 -9.11 -2.31
CA ILE A 173 -2.84 -10.52 -2.69
C ILE A 173 -1.89 -11.24 -1.71
N ALA A 174 -0.81 -10.57 -1.29
CA ALA A 174 0.03 -11.09 -0.22
C ALA A 174 -0.75 -11.27 1.10
N GLY A 175 -1.69 -10.36 1.40
CA GLY A 175 -2.63 -10.49 2.51
C GLY A 175 -3.53 -11.73 2.40
N LEU A 176 -4.09 -12.01 1.22
CA LEU A 176 -4.88 -13.23 0.94
C LEU A 176 -4.06 -14.50 1.15
N ILE A 177 -2.80 -14.50 0.68
CA ILE A 177 -1.89 -15.64 0.86
C ILE A 177 -1.58 -15.86 2.34
N LEU A 178 -1.31 -14.81 3.10
CA LEU A 178 -0.97 -14.92 4.53
C LEU A 178 -2.17 -15.27 5.40
N SER A 179 -3.32 -14.64 5.16
CA SER A 179 -4.54 -14.90 5.92
C SER A 179 -5.19 -16.25 5.60
N GLY A 180 -5.05 -16.74 4.36
CA GLY A 180 -5.77 -17.93 3.90
C GLY A 180 -7.26 -17.70 3.73
N VAL A 181 -7.68 -16.46 3.60
CA VAL A 181 -9.07 -16.07 3.32
C VAL A 181 -9.41 -16.35 1.86
N GLU A 182 -10.66 -16.70 1.59
CA GLU A 182 -11.21 -16.84 0.23
C GLU A 182 -11.61 -15.46 -0.30
N PRO A 183 -10.99 -14.95 -1.39
CA PRO A 183 -11.43 -13.70 -1.98
C PRO A 183 -12.74 -13.88 -2.72
N VAL A 184 -13.67 -12.94 -2.51
CA VAL A 184 -14.82 -12.72 -3.37
C VAL A 184 -14.53 -11.47 -4.18
N TRP A 185 -14.22 -11.66 -5.47
CA TRP A 185 -13.81 -10.55 -6.32
C TRP A 185 -14.98 -9.64 -6.67
N VAL A 186 -14.77 -8.34 -6.47
CA VAL A 186 -15.68 -7.28 -6.90
C VAL A 186 -15.02 -6.59 -8.09
N GLU A 187 -15.67 -6.69 -9.25
CA GLU A 187 -15.09 -6.20 -10.50
C GLU A 187 -15.02 -4.67 -10.53
N PRO A 188 -13.90 -4.10 -10.98
CA PRO A 188 -13.78 -2.68 -11.23
C PRO A 188 -14.68 -2.25 -12.41
N GLN A 189 -14.94 -0.95 -12.48
CA GLN A 189 -15.64 -0.36 -13.62
C GLN A 189 -14.61 -0.13 -14.74
N TRP A 190 -14.84 -0.72 -15.91
CA TRP A 190 -13.89 -0.69 -17.02
C TRP A 190 -14.23 0.39 -18.04
N ASP A 191 -13.31 1.32 -18.26
CA ASP A 191 -13.36 2.26 -19.38
C ASP A 191 -12.60 1.67 -20.57
N ALA A 192 -13.38 1.16 -21.54
CA ALA A 192 -12.82 0.53 -22.74
C ALA A 192 -12.18 1.54 -23.70
N SER A 193 -12.57 2.82 -23.65
CA SER A 193 -12.02 3.85 -24.54
C SER A 193 -10.63 4.28 -24.09
N ARG A 194 -10.41 4.30 -22.77
CA ARG A 194 -9.13 4.72 -22.15
C ARG A 194 -8.29 3.57 -21.67
N HIS A 195 -8.80 2.33 -21.67
CA HIS A 195 -8.16 1.15 -21.07
C HIS A 195 -7.75 1.41 -19.59
N ILE A 196 -8.70 1.93 -18.79
CA ILE A 196 -8.51 2.19 -17.36
C ILE A 196 -9.58 1.46 -16.56
N ALA A 197 -9.17 0.85 -15.45
CA ALA A 197 -10.07 0.35 -14.43
C ALA A 197 -10.35 1.46 -13.40
N HIS A 198 -11.63 1.78 -13.18
CA HIS A 198 -12.09 2.63 -12.10
C HIS A 198 -12.51 1.77 -10.90
N PRO A 199 -12.48 2.31 -9.67
CA PRO A 199 -12.87 1.54 -8.49
C PRO A 199 -14.25 0.88 -8.63
N PRO A 200 -14.49 -0.29 -8.02
CA PRO A 200 -15.80 -0.91 -8.01
C PRO A 200 -16.85 0.00 -7.37
N SER A 201 -18.08 -0.03 -7.88
CA SER A 201 -19.19 0.77 -7.36
C SER A 201 -19.78 0.20 -6.06
N ALA A 202 -20.46 1.03 -5.26
CA ALA A 202 -21.22 0.59 -4.09
C ALA A 202 -22.27 -0.49 -4.44
N ALA A 203 -22.92 -0.38 -5.62
CA ALA A 203 -23.85 -1.39 -6.12
C ALA A 203 -23.18 -2.74 -6.39
N ALA A 204 -21.92 -2.76 -6.84
CA ALA A 204 -21.16 -3.99 -7.05
C ALA A 204 -20.87 -4.71 -5.71
N TYR A 205 -20.49 -3.95 -4.66
CA TYR A 205 -20.34 -4.50 -3.31
C TYR A 205 -21.66 -4.99 -2.72
N ASP A 206 -22.76 -4.26 -2.91
CA ASP A 206 -24.10 -4.66 -2.44
C ASP A 206 -24.54 -5.99 -3.08
N LYS A 207 -24.31 -6.13 -4.39
CA LYS A 207 -24.57 -7.38 -5.12
C LYS A 207 -23.67 -8.51 -4.62
N ALA A 208 -22.38 -8.26 -4.41
CA ALA A 208 -21.44 -9.28 -3.90
C ALA A 208 -21.84 -9.78 -2.52
N PHE A 209 -22.18 -8.91 -1.58
CA PHE A 209 -22.69 -9.29 -0.26
C PHE A 209 -24.04 -10.04 -0.34
N THR A 210 -24.88 -9.73 -1.31
CA THR A 210 -26.15 -10.47 -1.50
C THR A 210 -25.90 -11.93 -1.87
N HIS A 211 -24.85 -12.20 -2.64
CA HIS A 211 -24.47 -13.57 -3.04
C HIS A 211 -23.60 -14.26 -1.98
N HIS A 212 -22.86 -13.49 -1.19
CA HIS A 212 -21.94 -13.95 -0.15
C HIS A 212 -22.20 -13.24 1.18
N PRO A 213 -23.37 -13.47 1.82
CA PRO A 213 -23.76 -12.79 3.07
C PRO A 213 -22.87 -13.17 4.26
N ASP A 214 -22.11 -14.25 4.15
CA ASP A 214 -21.16 -14.77 5.12
C ASP A 214 -19.78 -14.11 5.04
N ALA A 215 -19.52 -13.23 4.07
CA ALA A 215 -18.27 -12.50 4.00
C ALA A 215 -18.04 -11.63 5.24
N ASP A 216 -16.81 -11.61 5.75
CA ASP A 216 -16.43 -10.91 7.00
C ASP A 216 -16.37 -9.39 6.85
N GLY A 217 -16.09 -8.89 5.65
CA GLY A 217 -15.94 -7.47 5.36
C GLY A 217 -15.67 -7.21 3.89
N ALA A 218 -15.30 -5.96 3.58
CA ALA A 218 -14.92 -5.55 2.24
C ALA A 218 -13.58 -4.79 2.25
N LEU A 219 -12.86 -4.85 1.12
CA LEU A 219 -11.66 -4.06 0.84
C LEU A 219 -11.79 -3.38 -0.51
N VAL A 220 -11.52 -2.07 -0.56
CA VAL A 220 -11.48 -1.26 -1.77
C VAL A 220 -10.19 -0.45 -1.84
N THR A 221 -9.66 -0.22 -3.04
CA THR A 221 -8.55 0.71 -3.29
C THR A 221 -9.11 2.06 -3.77
N SER A 222 -8.79 3.14 -3.06
CA SER A 222 -9.23 4.50 -3.40
C SER A 222 -8.35 5.54 -2.70
N PRO A 223 -7.83 6.57 -3.43
CA PRO A 223 -7.86 6.68 -4.88
C PRO A 223 -6.96 5.64 -5.56
N THR A 224 -7.21 5.39 -6.84
CA THR A 224 -6.29 4.62 -7.68
C THR A 224 -5.02 5.43 -7.95
N PRO A 225 -3.94 4.81 -8.43
CA PRO A 225 -2.72 5.54 -8.82
C PRO A 225 -2.93 6.59 -9.93
N TYR A 226 -4.07 6.54 -10.62
CA TYR A 226 -4.48 7.52 -11.65
C TYR A 226 -5.32 8.67 -11.09
N GLY A 227 -5.64 8.66 -9.80
CA GLY A 227 -6.45 9.68 -9.14
C GLY A 227 -7.96 9.38 -9.11
N ALA A 228 -8.42 8.26 -9.68
CA ALA A 228 -9.84 7.89 -9.64
C ALA A 228 -10.25 7.44 -8.23
N ALA A 229 -11.27 8.07 -7.64
CA ALA A 229 -11.75 7.78 -6.29
C ALA A 229 -13.10 7.05 -6.29
N ALA A 230 -13.27 6.11 -5.36
CA ALA A 230 -14.50 5.33 -5.15
C ALA A 230 -15.59 6.16 -4.45
N ASP A 231 -16.85 5.72 -4.58
CA ASP A 231 -17.92 6.13 -3.68
C ASP A 231 -17.76 5.43 -2.32
N LEU A 232 -16.79 5.90 -1.52
CA LEU A 232 -16.46 5.30 -0.23
C LEU A 232 -17.63 5.34 0.75
N ARG A 233 -18.40 6.43 0.76
CA ARG A 233 -19.58 6.56 1.62
C ARG A 233 -20.66 5.54 1.27
N GLY A 234 -20.96 5.39 -0.01
CA GLY A 234 -21.90 4.38 -0.47
C GLY A 234 -21.44 2.95 -0.18
N ILE A 235 -20.14 2.65 -0.29
CA ILE A 235 -19.57 1.34 0.04
C ILE A 235 -19.61 1.09 1.56
N ALA A 236 -19.25 2.09 2.39
CA ALA A 236 -19.34 2.00 3.84
C ALA A 236 -20.78 1.72 4.30
N ASP A 237 -21.76 2.44 3.73
CA ASP A 237 -23.18 2.20 4.01
C ASP A 237 -23.62 0.76 3.66
N VAL A 238 -23.11 0.22 2.54
CA VAL A 238 -23.37 -1.18 2.13
C VAL A 238 -22.82 -2.16 3.16
N CYS A 239 -21.61 -1.92 3.67
CA CYS A 239 -20.97 -2.76 4.69
C CYS A 239 -21.71 -2.66 6.03
N HIS A 240 -21.94 -1.44 6.52
CA HIS A 240 -22.49 -1.19 7.85
C HIS A 240 -23.94 -1.65 8.01
N ARG A 241 -24.78 -1.56 6.95
CA ARG A 241 -26.12 -2.16 6.99
C ARG A 241 -26.11 -3.68 7.25
N ARG A 242 -24.97 -4.33 7.07
CA ARG A 242 -24.76 -5.76 7.31
C ARG A 242 -23.91 -6.04 8.56
N GLY A 243 -23.50 -5.00 9.29
CA GLY A 243 -22.61 -5.11 10.44
C GLY A 243 -21.20 -5.60 10.05
N LYS A 244 -20.73 -5.24 8.86
CA LYS A 244 -19.44 -5.65 8.30
C LYS A 244 -18.52 -4.44 8.16
N PRO A 245 -17.19 -4.60 8.45
CA PRO A 245 -16.23 -3.53 8.31
C PRO A 245 -15.80 -3.30 6.85
N LEU A 246 -15.41 -2.05 6.57
CA LEU A 246 -14.77 -1.63 5.32
C LEU A 246 -13.29 -1.29 5.56
N ILE A 247 -12.40 -1.96 4.81
CA ILE A 247 -10.99 -1.62 4.69
C ILE A 247 -10.80 -0.77 3.41
N VAL A 248 -10.15 0.38 3.53
CA VAL A 248 -9.75 1.20 2.38
C VAL A 248 -8.23 1.19 2.26
N ASP A 249 -7.72 0.66 1.14
CA ASP A 249 -6.33 0.87 0.73
C ASP A 249 -6.24 2.25 0.06
N GLU A 250 -5.96 3.27 0.87
CA GLU A 250 -5.83 4.68 0.49
C GLU A 250 -4.36 5.09 0.43
N ALA A 251 -3.52 4.18 -0.05
CA ALA A 251 -2.07 4.39 -0.12
C ALA A 251 -1.66 5.65 -0.89
N TRP A 252 -2.51 6.15 -1.80
CA TRP A 252 -2.32 7.37 -2.58
C TRP A 252 -3.04 8.59 -2.00
N GLY A 253 -3.75 8.47 -0.88
CA GLY A 253 -4.66 9.48 -0.34
C GLY A 253 -4.21 10.18 0.94
N ALA A 254 -2.94 10.10 1.36
CA ALA A 254 -2.48 10.69 2.62
C ALA A 254 -2.77 12.20 2.75
N HIS A 255 -2.86 12.93 1.66
CA HIS A 255 -3.10 14.37 1.58
C HIS A 255 -4.60 14.75 1.60
N LEU A 256 -5.50 13.80 1.33
CA LEU A 256 -6.93 14.06 1.15
C LEU A 256 -7.60 14.77 2.33
N PRO A 257 -7.31 14.45 3.62
CA PRO A 257 -7.99 15.11 4.74
C PRO A 257 -7.63 16.59 4.93
N PHE A 258 -6.68 17.13 4.17
CA PHE A 258 -6.13 18.47 4.41
C PHE A 258 -6.59 19.54 3.41
N HIS A 259 -7.49 19.20 2.44
CA HIS A 259 -8.05 20.19 1.51
C HIS A 259 -9.44 19.78 1.02
N GLU A 260 -10.39 20.74 1.04
CA GLU A 260 -11.80 20.48 0.72
C GLU A 260 -12.09 20.17 -0.76
N ASP A 261 -11.24 20.60 -1.68
CA ASP A 261 -11.38 20.34 -3.13
C ASP A 261 -10.90 18.94 -3.54
N LEU A 262 -10.40 18.14 -2.60
CA LEU A 262 -9.97 16.75 -2.85
C LEU A 262 -11.12 15.76 -2.62
N PRO A 263 -11.02 14.53 -3.16
CA PRO A 263 -11.98 13.47 -2.85
C PRO A 263 -12.15 13.22 -1.35
N THR A 264 -13.33 12.77 -0.97
CA THR A 264 -13.63 12.50 0.44
C THR A 264 -12.67 11.48 1.03
N TRP A 265 -12.01 11.85 2.12
CA TRP A 265 -11.13 11.02 2.94
C TRP A 265 -11.86 9.80 3.52
N ALA A 266 -11.20 8.65 3.57
CA ALA A 266 -11.83 7.39 3.95
C ALA A 266 -12.46 7.41 5.36
N MET A 267 -11.81 8.04 6.36
CA MET A 267 -12.40 8.14 7.70
C MET A 267 -13.66 9.01 7.70
N ASP A 268 -13.66 10.15 6.99
CA ASP A 268 -14.83 11.02 6.85
C ASP A 268 -15.95 10.36 6.01
N ALA A 269 -15.60 9.42 5.17
CA ALA A 269 -16.55 8.60 4.41
C ALA A 269 -17.16 7.45 5.24
N GLY A 270 -16.63 7.15 6.42
CA GLY A 270 -17.12 6.10 7.31
C GLY A 270 -16.41 4.75 7.17
N ALA A 271 -15.25 4.67 6.53
CA ALA A 271 -14.46 3.44 6.53
C ALA A 271 -14.01 3.06 7.94
N ASP A 272 -13.91 1.76 8.24
CA ASP A 272 -13.49 1.27 9.56
C ASP A 272 -11.95 1.25 9.67
N ILE A 273 -11.26 0.78 8.63
CA ILE A 273 -9.80 0.84 8.51
C ILE A 273 -9.41 1.57 7.23
N CYS A 274 -8.46 2.51 7.36
CA CYS A 274 -7.82 3.17 6.23
C CYS A 274 -6.31 3.00 6.31
N VAL A 275 -5.67 2.72 5.18
CA VAL A 275 -4.21 2.55 5.08
C VAL A 275 -3.64 3.59 4.14
N THR A 276 -2.66 4.38 4.63
CA THR A 276 -2.00 5.43 3.84
C THR A 276 -0.49 5.23 3.75
N SER A 277 0.10 5.63 2.63
CA SER A 277 1.54 5.75 2.46
C SER A 277 1.95 7.22 2.53
N ILE A 278 2.56 7.62 3.64
CA ILE A 278 2.99 9.02 3.80
C ILE A 278 4.11 9.39 2.82
N HIS A 279 4.95 8.41 2.45
CA HIS A 279 6.04 8.62 1.49
C HIS A 279 5.58 8.84 0.03
N LYS A 280 4.30 8.57 -0.31
CA LYS A 280 3.80 8.78 -1.68
C LYS A 280 3.37 10.22 -1.91
N MET A 281 2.28 10.64 -1.26
CA MET A 281 1.69 11.96 -1.43
C MET A 281 2.05 12.94 -0.31
N GLY A 282 2.60 12.45 0.78
CA GLY A 282 3.19 13.25 1.85
C GLY A 282 4.70 13.36 1.71
N SER A 283 5.34 14.12 2.59
CA SER A 283 6.79 14.32 2.62
C SER A 283 7.52 13.40 3.61
N GLY A 284 6.94 12.23 3.92
CA GLY A 284 7.59 11.21 4.73
C GLY A 284 8.71 10.50 3.97
N LEU A 285 9.67 9.95 4.72
CA LEU A 285 10.72 9.10 4.15
C LEU A 285 10.09 7.80 3.60
N GLU A 286 10.77 7.19 2.62
CA GLU A 286 10.35 5.91 2.01
C GLU A 286 10.05 4.86 3.08
N GLN A 287 9.04 4.02 2.88
CA GLN A 287 8.45 3.08 3.84
C GLN A 287 7.57 3.71 4.94
N GLY A 288 7.57 5.02 5.13
CA GLY A 288 6.68 5.70 6.08
C GLY A 288 5.20 5.49 5.71
N SER A 289 4.45 4.82 6.58
CA SER A 289 3.03 4.49 6.39
C SER A 289 2.27 4.66 7.69
N VAL A 290 0.98 4.91 7.55
CA VAL A 290 0.06 5.03 8.68
C VAL A 290 -1.19 4.24 8.36
N PHE A 291 -1.78 3.60 9.36
CA PHE A 291 -3.11 3.04 9.25
C PHE A 291 -3.99 3.55 10.38
N HIS A 292 -5.24 3.78 10.04
CA HIS A 292 -6.23 4.43 10.88
C HIS A 292 -7.39 3.48 11.14
N LEU A 293 -7.99 3.60 12.31
CA LEU A 293 -9.12 2.80 12.73
C LEU A 293 -10.18 3.70 13.36
N GLN A 294 -11.45 3.42 13.11
CA GLN A 294 -12.59 4.01 13.80
C GLN A 294 -13.75 3.02 13.96
N GLY A 295 -14.76 3.42 14.72
CA GLY A 295 -15.93 2.58 15.00
C GLY A 295 -15.63 1.43 15.98
N ASP A 296 -16.59 0.54 16.13
CA ASP A 296 -16.56 -0.54 17.13
C ASP A 296 -16.52 -1.94 16.51
N LEU A 297 -16.42 -2.05 15.18
CA LEU A 297 -16.44 -3.34 14.48
C LEU A 297 -15.13 -4.11 14.61
N ILE A 298 -14.03 -3.41 14.92
CA ILE A 298 -12.68 -4.00 15.04
C ILE A 298 -12.04 -3.50 16.33
N ASP A 299 -11.52 -4.44 17.13
CA ASP A 299 -10.79 -4.09 18.36
C ASP A 299 -9.42 -3.48 17.99
N PRO A 300 -9.09 -2.26 18.46
CA PRO A 300 -7.77 -1.65 18.24
C PRO A 300 -6.61 -2.51 18.72
N ALA A 301 -6.76 -3.26 19.81
CA ALA A 301 -5.73 -4.15 20.33
C ALA A 301 -5.49 -5.36 19.41
N GLU A 302 -6.53 -5.86 18.76
CA GLU A 302 -6.42 -6.92 17.75
C GLU A 302 -5.65 -6.42 16.53
N LEU A 303 -6.00 -5.24 16.00
CA LEU A 303 -5.30 -4.65 14.86
C LEU A 303 -3.82 -4.39 15.18
N ALA A 304 -3.51 -3.83 16.36
CA ALA A 304 -2.15 -3.61 16.84
C ALA A 304 -1.37 -4.92 16.94
N SER A 305 -1.99 -5.98 17.48
CA SER A 305 -1.38 -7.32 17.58
C SER A 305 -1.06 -7.92 16.21
N ARG A 306 -1.93 -7.72 15.20
CA ARG A 306 -1.67 -8.18 13.82
C ARG A 306 -0.54 -7.38 13.16
N ALA A 307 -0.46 -6.10 13.43
CA ALA A 307 0.63 -5.25 12.95
C ALA A 307 1.97 -5.65 13.59
N ASP A 308 2.00 -5.91 14.90
CA ASP A 308 3.20 -6.39 15.62
C ASP A 308 3.70 -7.74 15.10
N LEU A 309 2.79 -8.68 14.82
CA LEU A 309 3.13 -9.98 14.23
C LEU A 309 3.87 -9.86 12.89
N LEU A 310 3.54 -8.86 12.08
CA LEU A 310 4.11 -8.64 10.75
C LEU A 310 5.28 -7.64 10.77
N GLY A 311 5.41 -6.88 11.85
CA GLY A 311 6.31 -5.77 11.98
C GLY A 311 7.75 -6.16 12.30
N THR A 312 8.62 -5.16 12.30
CA THR A 312 9.99 -5.28 12.80
C THR A 312 10.04 -4.95 14.27
N THR A 313 10.90 -5.65 15.03
CA THR A 313 11.18 -5.33 16.44
C THR A 313 12.18 -4.18 16.61
N SER A 314 12.73 -3.65 15.51
CA SER A 314 13.70 -2.55 15.48
C SER A 314 13.27 -1.48 14.47
N PRO A 315 12.14 -0.78 14.70
CA PRO A 315 11.66 0.24 13.79
C PRO A 315 12.64 1.40 13.68
N ASN A 316 12.80 1.91 12.46
CA ASN A 316 13.66 3.06 12.19
C ASN A 316 12.97 4.35 12.65
N VAL A 317 13.56 5.03 13.61
CA VAL A 317 13.00 6.25 14.23
C VAL A 317 12.94 7.44 13.26
N LEU A 318 13.81 7.50 12.25
CA LEU A 318 13.78 8.56 11.23
C LEU A 318 12.45 8.54 10.46
N LEU A 319 11.90 7.34 10.21
CA LEU A 319 10.62 7.19 9.55
C LEU A 319 9.49 7.74 10.43
N TYR A 320 9.48 7.41 11.71
CA TYR A 320 8.50 7.93 12.67
C TYR A 320 8.59 9.46 12.81
N ALA A 321 9.81 10.00 12.91
CA ALA A 321 10.03 11.44 12.99
C ALA A 321 9.55 12.16 11.72
N GLY A 322 9.79 11.57 10.54
CA GLY A 322 9.29 12.09 9.26
C GLY A 322 7.77 12.10 9.16
N ILE A 323 7.09 11.05 9.63
CA ILE A 323 5.62 10.98 9.68
C ILE A 323 5.07 12.06 10.62
N ASP A 324 5.61 12.18 11.82
CA ASP A 324 5.16 13.12 12.84
C ASP A 324 5.39 14.59 12.41
N ALA A 325 6.55 14.88 11.81
CA ALA A 325 6.85 16.19 11.24
C ALA A 325 5.90 16.55 10.10
N TRP A 326 5.61 15.60 9.20
CA TRP A 326 4.65 15.80 8.11
C TRP A 326 3.23 16.07 8.64
N ARG A 327 2.75 15.30 9.63
CA ARG A 327 1.45 15.54 10.27
C ARG A 327 1.36 16.99 10.79
N ARG A 328 2.40 17.43 11.53
CA ARG A 328 2.44 18.81 12.06
C ARG A 328 2.38 19.84 10.94
N GLN A 329 3.17 19.68 9.88
CA GLN A 329 3.18 20.56 8.71
C GLN A 329 1.80 20.63 8.05
N MET A 330 1.12 19.49 7.89
CA MET A 330 -0.20 19.45 7.25
C MET A 330 -1.28 20.14 8.10
N VAL A 331 -1.28 19.96 9.41
CA VAL A 331 -2.24 20.67 10.29
C VAL A 331 -2.00 22.16 10.26
N GLN A 332 -0.75 22.61 10.23
CA GLN A 332 -0.43 24.05 10.24
C GLN A 332 -0.60 24.74 8.88
N HIS A 333 -0.27 24.05 7.80
CA HIS A 333 -0.14 24.65 6.47
C HIS A 333 -0.77 23.82 5.35
N GLY A 334 -1.41 22.69 5.64
CA GLY A 334 -1.84 21.72 4.62
C GLY A 334 -2.79 22.32 3.60
N ASN A 335 -3.80 23.08 4.04
CA ASN A 335 -4.75 23.73 3.15
C ASN A 335 -4.05 24.68 2.15
N GLU A 336 -3.12 25.53 2.63
CA GLU A 336 -2.36 26.42 1.76
C GLU A 336 -1.41 25.67 0.82
N LEU A 337 -0.67 24.68 1.35
CA LEU A 337 0.31 23.92 0.57
C LEU A 337 -0.36 23.10 -0.54
N ILE A 338 -1.45 22.41 -0.21
CA ILE A 338 -2.20 21.61 -1.16
C ILE A 338 -2.96 22.49 -2.14
N GLY A 339 -3.57 23.61 -1.69
CA GLY A 339 -4.23 24.58 -2.57
C GLY A 339 -3.28 25.09 -3.66
N ARG A 340 -2.03 25.44 -3.30
CA ARG A 340 -1.01 25.83 -4.29
C ARG A 340 -0.65 24.69 -5.25
N ALA A 341 -0.56 23.47 -4.74
CA ALA A 341 -0.29 22.30 -5.60
C ALA A 341 -1.43 22.05 -6.59
N LEU A 342 -2.69 22.19 -6.16
CA LEU A 342 -3.87 22.06 -7.02
C LEU A 342 -3.90 23.12 -8.11
N GLU A 343 -3.60 24.39 -7.78
CA GLU A 343 -3.47 25.46 -8.76
C GLU A 343 -2.34 25.21 -9.77
N LEU A 344 -1.19 24.75 -9.28
CA LEU A 344 -0.05 24.41 -10.14
C LEU A 344 -0.41 23.22 -11.06
N ALA A 345 -1.06 22.19 -10.54
CA ALA A 345 -1.53 21.06 -11.30
C ALA A 345 -2.52 21.48 -12.41
N ALA A 346 -3.47 22.37 -12.11
CA ALA A 346 -4.43 22.87 -13.09
C ALA A 346 -3.73 23.63 -14.23
N ARG A 347 -2.78 24.52 -13.92
CA ARG A 347 -2.01 25.24 -14.93
C ARG A 347 -1.14 24.29 -15.76
N THR A 348 -0.50 23.32 -15.11
CA THR A 348 0.36 22.32 -15.78
C THR A 348 -0.45 21.46 -16.73
N ARG A 349 -1.64 20.98 -16.32
CA ARG A 349 -2.58 20.23 -17.16
C ARG A 349 -2.96 21.02 -18.41
N THR A 350 -3.36 22.27 -18.24
CA THR A 350 -3.71 23.16 -19.36
C THR A 350 -2.53 23.36 -20.32
N ALA A 351 -1.33 23.52 -19.79
CA ALA A 351 -0.13 23.70 -20.61
C ALA A 351 0.26 22.43 -21.38
N ILE A 352 0.08 21.24 -20.79
CA ILE A 352 0.36 19.95 -21.45
C ILE A 352 -0.68 19.67 -22.52
N GLU A 353 -1.99 19.95 -22.27
CA GLU A 353 -3.06 19.78 -23.27
C GLU A 353 -2.80 20.62 -24.52
N GLY A 354 -2.07 21.73 -24.40
CA GLY A 354 -1.62 22.55 -25.53
C GLY A 354 -0.42 21.97 -26.30
N ILE A 355 0.14 20.84 -25.90
CA ILE A 355 1.26 20.18 -26.60
C ILE A 355 0.67 19.12 -27.55
N VAL A 356 1.04 19.18 -28.82
CA VAL A 356 0.55 18.23 -29.83
C VAL A 356 0.90 16.79 -29.47
N GLY A 357 -0.09 15.90 -29.54
CA GLY A 357 0.09 14.48 -29.25
C GLY A 357 -0.14 14.09 -27.79
N PHE A 358 -0.50 15.04 -26.90
CA PHE A 358 -0.89 14.77 -25.54
C PHE A 358 -2.37 15.07 -25.30
N HIS A 359 -3.03 14.19 -24.58
CA HIS A 359 -4.33 14.44 -23.97
C HIS A 359 -4.24 14.21 -22.47
N VAL A 360 -4.60 15.21 -21.66
CA VAL A 360 -4.53 15.13 -20.19
C VAL A 360 -5.88 14.70 -19.64
N ASN A 361 -5.96 13.47 -19.14
CA ASN A 361 -7.17 12.96 -18.53
C ASN A 361 -7.55 13.79 -17.28
N ASP A 362 -8.78 14.19 -17.17
CA ASP A 362 -9.31 15.00 -16.05
C ASP A 362 -10.59 14.41 -15.43
N ALA A 363 -11.25 15.19 -14.58
CA ALA A 363 -12.49 14.77 -13.93
C ALA A 363 -13.61 14.45 -14.91
N SER A 364 -13.67 15.09 -16.10
CA SER A 364 -14.69 14.81 -17.12
C SER A 364 -14.46 13.46 -17.82
N ASP A 365 -13.20 13.00 -17.83
CA ASP A 365 -12.82 11.69 -18.34
C ASP A 365 -13.06 10.56 -17.34
N PHE A 366 -12.84 10.84 -16.06
CA PHE A 366 -12.79 9.81 -15.01
C PHE A 366 -14.06 9.69 -14.17
N CYS A 367 -14.89 10.75 -14.12
CA CYS A 367 -16.07 10.77 -13.26
C CYS A 367 -17.38 10.68 -14.07
N GLY A 368 -18.32 9.89 -13.56
CA GLY A 368 -19.64 9.76 -14.17
C GLY A 368 -20.28 8.39 -13.96
N PRO A 369 -21.46 8.14 -14.55
CA PRO A 369 -22.10 6.84 -14.47
C PRO A 369 -21.23 5.73 -15.08
N GLY A 370 -20.92 4.70 -14.29
CA GLY A 370 -20.04 3.60 -14.71
C GLY A 370 -18.54 3.94 -14.68
N LEU A 371 -18.16 5.06 -14.07
CA LEU A 371 -16.78 5.53 -13.88
C LEU A 371 -16.54 5.81 -12.38
N ALA A 372 -15.47 6.53 -12.05
CA ALA A 372 -15.16 6.93 -10.66
C ALA A 372 -16.20 7.91 -10.10
N ALA A 373 -16.32 7.94 -8.77
CA ALA A 373 -17.18 8.88 -8.05
C ALA A 373 -16.50 10.23 -7.78
N GLY A 374 -15.17 10.26 -7.76
CA GLY A 374 -14.35 11.44 -7.53
C GLY A 374 -13.00 11.34 -8.22
N PHE A 375 -12.28 12.45 -8.24
CA PHE A 375 -10.99 12.54 -8.91
C PHE A 375 -10.01 13.41 -8.11
N ASP A 376 -8.82 12.86 -7.84
CA ASP A 376 -7.67 13.60 -7.34
C ASP A 376 -6.91 14.19 -8.54
N PRO A 377 -6.78 15.51 -8.69
CA PRO A 377 -6.14 16.12 -9.84
C PRO A 377 -4.60 16.16 -9.77
N LEU A 378 -3.99 15.78 -8.65
CA LEU A 378 -2.53 15.83 -8.49
C LEU A 378 -1.76 14.80 -9.33
N PRO A 379 -2.27 13.58 -9.60
CA PRO A 379 -1.73 12.73 -10.67
C PRO A 379 -2.07 13.32 -12.05
N VAL A 380 -1.07 13.80 -12.79
CA VAL A 380 -1.23 14.32 -14.15
C VAL A 380 -1.08 13.18 -15.14
N VAL A 381 -2.20 12.56 -15.50
CA VAL A 381 -2.27 11.40 -16.41
C VAL A 381 -2.37 11.88 -17.86
N MET A 382 -1.41 11.53 -18.69
CA MET A 382 -1.27 11.97 -20.06
C MET A 382 -1.37 10.77 -21.01
N ASP A 383 -2.41 10.72 -21.83
CA ASP A 383 -2.49 9.82 -22.98
C ASP A 383 -1.59 10.37 -24.09
N ILE A 384 -0.71 9.53 -24.61
CA ILE A 384 0.26 9.88 -25.65
C ILE A 384 0.10 9.03 -26.92
N SER A 385 -1.07 8.39 -27.09
CA SER A 385 -1.32 7.50 -28.21
C SER A 385 -1.11 8.20 -29.57
N ASP A 386 -1.40 9.49 -29.66
CA ASP A 386 -1.24 10.30 -30.87
C ASP A 386 0.22 10.58 -31.23
N LEU A 387 1.18 10.35 -30.31
CA LEU A 387 2.62 10.41 -30.63
C LEU A 387 3.13 9.18 -31.40
N GLY A 388 2.30 8.11 -31.52
CA GLY A 388 2.71 6.89 -32.21
C GLY A 388 3.74 6.05 -31.45
N THR A 389 4.01 6.36 -30.20
CA THR A 389 4.93 5.63 -29.30
C THR A 389 4.22 5.16 -28.03
N SER A 390 4.86 4.28 -27.25
CA SER A 390 4.30 3.85 -25.97
C SER A 390 4.82 4.70 -24.81
N GLY A 391 4.03 4.71 -23.71
CA GLY A 391 4.47 5.29 -22.46
C GLY A 391 5.76 4.66 -21.91
N TYR A 392 6.00 3.36 -22.17
CA TYR A 392 7.26 2.70 -21.79
C TYR A 392 8.47 3.39 -22.43
N ARG A 393 8.45 3.57 -23.75
CA ARG A 393 9.54 4.22 -24.51
C ARG A 393 9.66 5.70 -24.19
N ALA A 394 8.54 6.39 -24.06
CA ALA A 394 8.52 7.81 -23.69
C ALA A 394 9.13 8.04 -22.31
N ALA A 395 8.80 7.21 -21.32
CA ALA A 395 9.38 7.31 -19.98
C ALA A 395 10.89 7.03 -19.96
N ASP A 396 11.35 6.01 -20.69
CA ASP A 396 12.79 5.72 -20.82
C ASP A 396 13.52 6.88 -21.50
N TRP A 397 12.96 7.42 -22.59
CA TRP A 397 13.55 8.55 -23.31
C TRP A 397 13.65 9.80 -22.43
N LEU A 398 12.59 10.14 -21.67
CA LEU A 398 12.61 11.28 -20.74
C LEU A 398 13.65 11.11 -19.62
N ARG A 399 13.84 9.89 -19.14
CA ARG A 399 14.88 9.59 -18.14
C ARG A 399 16.28 9.77 -18.71
N GLU A 400 16.52 9.26 -19.92
CA GLU A 400 17.84 9.30 -20.56
C GLU A 400 18.26 10.71 -21.00
N HIS A 401 17.33 11.49 -21.58
CA HIS A 401 17.66 12.78 -22.20
C HIS A 401 17.39 13.98 -21.28
N HIS A 402 16.40 13.89 -20.38
CA HIS A 402 16.02 15.00 -19.51
C HIS A 402 16.22 14.72 -18.02
N HIS A 403 16.63 13.50 -17.63
CA HIS A 403 16.75 13.05 -16.24
C HIS A 403 15.43 13.27 -15.47
N ILE A 404 14.30 12.92 -16.10
CA ILE A 404 12.98 12.99 -15.54
C ILE A 404 12.44 11.58 -15.39
N ASP A 405 12.16 11.19 -14.15
CA ASP A 405 11.46 9.96 -13.83
C ASP A 405 9.96 10.23 -13.71
N LEU A 406 9.16 9.46 -14.44
CA LEU A 406 7.71 9.56 -14.37
C LEU A 406 7.14 8.50 -13.42
N HIS A 407 6.01 8.84 -12.80
CA HIS A 407 5.37 8.00 -11.79
C HIS A 407 4.80 6.70 -12.38
N LEU A 408 3.98 6.79 -13.42
CA LEU A 408 3.36 5.66 -14.10
C LEU A 408 3.55 5.79 -15.60
N PHE A 409 3.65 4.64 -16.26
CA PHE A 409 3.67 4.55 -17.71
C PHE A 409 3.20 3.16 -18.15
N ASP A 410 2.45 3.12 -19.25
CA ASP A 410 1.95 1.90 -19.85
C ASP A 410 2.04 1.94 -21.38
N HIS A 411 1.27 1.08 -22.07
CA HIS A 411 1.31 0.99 -23.53
C HIS A 411 0.83 2.24 -24.27
N ARG A 412 0.11 3.18 -23.61
CA ARG A 412 -0.47 4.37 -24.24
C ARG A 412 -0.33 5.66 -23.45
N ARG A 413 0.11 5.61 -22.19
CA ARG A 413 0.15 6.80 -21.33
C ARG A 413 1.38 6.88 -20.46
N VAL A 414 1.63 8.10 -20.00
CA VAL A 414 2.58 8.42 -18.92
C VAL A 414 1.88 9.27 -17.87
N SER A 415 2.37 9.27 -16.64
CA SER A 415 1.81 10.09 -15.55
C SER A 415 2.91 10.72 -14.73
N ALA A 416 2.80 12.02 -14.47
CA ALA A 416 3.59 12.74 -13.49
C ALA A 416 2.80 12.92 -12.20
N GLN A 417 3.43 12.70 -11.05
CA GLN A 417 2.82 12.91 -9.75
C GLN A 417 3.27 14.28 -9.21
N LEU A 418 2.32 15.22 -9.09
CA LEU A 418 2.57 16.50 -8.45
C LEU A 418 2.23 16.44 -6.96
N THR A 419 2.98 17.19 -6.16
CA THR A 419 2.77 17.33 -4.71
C THR A 419 2.96 18.79 -4.30
N HIS A 420 2.80 19.08 -3.02
CA HIS A 420 3.09 20.41 -2.46
C HIS A 420 4.57 20.82 -2.53
N ALA A 421 5.47 19.89 -2.92
CA ALA A 421 6.90 20.16 -3.09
C ALA A 421 7.25 20.69 -4.48
N ASP A 422 6.31 20.61 -5.44
CA ASP A 422 6.53 21.09 -6.80
C ASP A 422 6.25 22.59 -6.92
N ASP A 423 6.94 23.21 -7.88
CA ASP A 423 6.86 24.64 -8.18
C ASP A 423 6.86 24.91 -9.69
N GLU A 424 6.84 26.20 -10.06
CA GLU A 424 6.91 26.64 -11.47
C GLU A 424 8.18 26.17 -12.18
N GLN A 425 9.29 26.00 -11.46
CA GLN A 425 10.56 25.57 -12.05
C GLN A 425 10.52 24.07 -12.40
N THR A 426 10.00 23.24 -11.47
CA THR A 426 9.89 21.79 -11.71
C THR A 426 8.92 21.50 -12.86
N THR A 427 7.75 22.18 -12.89
CA THR A 427 6.77 22.00 -13.97
C THR A 427 7.23 22.58 -15.32
N ALA A 428 7.94 23.72 -15.34
CA ALA A 428 8.53 24.25 -16.58
C ALA A 428 9.56 23.29 -17.20
N ARG A 429 10.36 22.62 -16.37
CA ARG A 429 11.27 21.58 -16.82
C ARG A 429 10.54 20.39 -17.44
N LEU A 430 9.46 19.93 -16.79
CA LEU A 430 8.59 18.87 -17.34
C LEU A 430 8.02 19.30 -18.71
N LEU A 431 7.41 20.48 -18.80
CA LEU A 431 6.82 20.99 -20.03
C LEU A 431 7.84 21.10 -21.19
N THR A 432 9.08 21.49 -20.88
CA THR A 432 10.16 21.54 -21.86
C THR A 432 10.48 20.16 -22.38
N ALA A 433 10.60 19.18 -21.49
CA ALA A 433 10.91 17.79 -21.85
C ALA A 433 9.78 17.14 -22.66
N LEU A 434 8.50 17.43 -22.35
CA LEU A 434 7.35 16.91 -23.09
C LEU A 434 7.29 17.48 -24.53
N ARG A 435 7.63 18.76 -24.73
CA ARG A 435 7.73 19.34 -26.09
C ARG A 435 8.85 18.70 -26.89
N ASP A 436 10.01 18.54 -26.27
CA ASP A 436 11.16 17.89 -26.90
C ASP A 436 10.86 16.41 -27.24
N LEU A 437 10.12 15.70 -26.38
CA LEU A 437 9.61 14.35 -26.67
C LEU A 437 8.72 14.35 -27.92
N THR A 438 7.83 15.34 -28.09
CA THR A 438 6.98 15.46 -29.29
C THR A 438 7.84 15.58 -30.55
N ASP A 439 8.86 16.42 -30.52
CA ASP A 439 9.75 16.64 -31.68
C ASP A 439 10.55 15.38 -32.06
N HIS A 440 10.83 14.50 -31.09
CA HIS A 440 11.60 13.26 -31.27
C HIS A 440 10.74 11.97 -31.26
N ALA A 441 9.42 12.06 -31.16
CA ALA A 441 8.56 10.89 -31.03
C ALA A 441 8.69 9.89 -32.21
N ALA A 442 8.92 10.40 -33.42
CA ALA A 442 9.16 9.57 -34.61
C ALA A 442 10.45 8.72 -34.52
N ASP A 443 11.47 9.21 -33.81
CA ASP A 443 12.75 8.51 -33.63
C ASP A 443 12.64 7.33 -32.67
N LEU A 444 11.62 7.32 -31.79
CA LEU A 444 11.35 6.23 -30.86
C LEU A 444 10.83 4.97 -31.56
N GLY A 445 10.39 5.12 -32.82
CA GLY A 445 9.91 4.02 -33.65
C GLY A 445 8.57 3.44 -33.19
N ASN A 446 7.98 2.57 -34.01
CA ASN A 446 6.72 1.92 -33.70
C ASN A 446 6.86 0.97 -32.52
N THR A 447 5.99 1.11 -31.53
CA THR A 447 5.89 0.17 -30.42
C THR A 447 5.13 -1.08 -30.84
N PRO A 448 5.57 -2.28 -30.46
CA PRO A 448 4.77 -3.48 -30.62
C PRO A 448 3.39 -3.31 -29.97
N GLN A 449 2.35 -3.73 -30.67
CA GLN A 449 0.99 -3.61 -30.16
C GLN A 449 0.79 -4.52 -28.95
N VAL A 450 0.22 -3.98 -27.87
CA VAL A 450 -0.23 -4.76 -26.71
C VAL A 450 -1.65 -5.25 -27.00
N VAL A 451 -1.87 -6.55 -26.90
CA VAL A 451 -3.20 -7.16 -27.04
C VAL A 451 -3.93 -7.01 -25.70
N VAL A 452 -4.83 -6.03 -25.59
CA VAL A 452 -5.60 -5.76 -24.37
C VAL A 452 -6.88 -6.57 -24.40
N PRO A 453 -7.07 -7.56 -23.51
CA PRO A 453 -8.28 -8.37 -23.49
C PRO A 453 -9.46 -7.58 -22.91
N SER A 454 -10.68 -8.02 -23.24
CA SER A 454 -11.88 -7.53 -22.59
C SER A 454 -11.93 -7.91 -21.11
N PRO A 455 -12.72 -7.22 -20.24
CA PRO A 455 -12.88 -7.59 -18.84
C PRO A 455 -13.36 -9.03 -18.63
N ALA A 456 -14.16 -9.55 -19.54
CA ALA A 456 -14.63 -10.93 -19.50
C ALA A 456 -13.50 -11.94 -19.73
N GLU A 457 -12.55 -11.62 -20.61
CA GLU A 457 -11.38 -12.44 -20.91
C GLU A 457 -10.30 -12.33 -19.83
N LEU A 458 -10.22 -11.19 -19.12
CA LEU A 458 -9.34 -11.01 -17.95
C LEU A 458 -9.83 -11.80 -16.74
N ARG A 459 -11.11 -12.17 -16.69
CA ARG A 459 -11.67 -12.92 -15.58
C ARG A 459 -11.25 -14.38 -15.66
N MET A 460 -10.44 -14.80 -14.70
CA MET A 460 -10.01 -16.19 -14.57
C MET A 460 -10.71 -16.88 -13.40
N ASP A 461 -10.94 -18.19 -13.55
CA ASP A 461 -11.53 -18.99 -12.47
C ASP A 461 -10.54 -19.19 -11.32
N GLN A 462 -10.93 -18.78 -10.12
CA GLN A 462 -10.20 -19.07 -8.88
C GLN A 462 -10.52 -20.53 -8.46
N VAL A 463 -9.66 -21.48 -8.79
CA VAL A 463 -9.89 -22.93 -8.54
C VAL A 463 -9.23 -23.45 -7.27
N ARG A 464 -8.33 -22.66 -6.67
CA ARG A 464 -7.69 -22.92 -5.36
C ARG A 464 -7.56 -21.60 -4.61
N LEU A 465 -7.53 -21.66 -3.28
CA LEU A 465 -7.19 -20.48 -2.48
C LEU A 465 -5.79 -19.96 -2.87
N PRO A 466 -5.56 -18.64 -2.92
CA PRO A 466 -4.26 -18.06 -3.23
C PRO A 466 -3.13 -18.66 -2.39
N ARG A 467 -3.36 -18.88 -1.08
CA ARG A 467 -2.42 -19.50 -0.16
C ARG A 467 -2.07 -20.94 -0.58
N ASP A 468 -3.08 -21.75 -0.88
CA ASP A 468 -2.89 -23.17 -1.17
C ASP A 468 -2.14 -23.39 -2.49
N ALA A 469 -2.39 -22.51 -3.47
CA ALA A 469 -1.67 -22.55 -4.74
C ALA A 469 -0.23 -22.03 -4.61
N TYR A 470 -0.02 -20.94 -3.86
CA TYR A 470 1.29 -20.33 -3.67
C TYR A 470 2.28 -21.27 -2.97
N PHE A 471 1.82 -22.02 -1.96
CA PHE A 471 2.65 -22.97 -1.21
C PHE A 471 2.61 -24.41 -1.77
N ALA A 472 1.86 -24.66 -2.84
CA ALA A 472 1.82 -25.95 -3.48
C ALA A 472 3.18 -26.31 -4.13
N ARG A 473 3.40 -27.61 -4.38
CA ARG A 473 4.45 -28.02 -5.32
C ARG A 473 4.15 -27.38 -6.68
N HIS A 474 5.15 -26.82 -7.31
CA HIS A 474 5.01 -26.15 -8.60
C HIS A 474 5.97 -26.71 -9.65
N ALA A 475 5.60 -26.58 -10.90
CA ALA A 475 6.42 -26.83 -12.08
C ALA A 475 6.60 -25.53 -12.87
N LYS A 476 7.72 -25.39 -13.56
CA LYS A 476 7.90 -24.35 -14.59
C LYS A 476 7.49 -24.96 -15.93
N VAL A 477 6.59 -24.30 -16.62
CA VAL A 477 6.16 -24.71 -17.96
C VAL A 477 6.38 -23.57 -18.96
N PRO A 478 6.66 -23.86 -20.23
CA PRO A 478 6.66 -22.85 -21.28
C PRO A 478 5.32 -22.07 -21.29
N VAL A 479 5.34 -20.77 -21.51
CA VAL A 479 4.12 -19.95 -21.50
C VAL A 479 3.06 -20.45 -22.47
N ILE A 480 3.48 -20.99 -23.61
CA ILE A 480 2.58 -21.57 -24.63
C ILE A 480 1.83 -22.83 -24.14
N GLU A 481 2.35 -23.52 -23.13
CA GLU A 481 1.77 -24.74 -22.54
C GLU A 481 1.00 -24.42 -21.23
N ALA A 482 0.95 -23.15 -20.84
CA ALA A 482 0.35 -22.73 -19.57
C ALA A 482 -1.19 -22.55 -19.60
N PRO A 483 -1.88 -22.32 -20.76
CA PRO A 483 -3.33 -22.24 -20.77
C PRO A 483 -3.99 -23.46 -20.14
N GLY A 484 -5.00 -23.23 -19.27
CA GLY A 484 -5.70 -24.27 -18.52
C GLY A 484 -4.99 -24.74 -17.23
N ARG A 485 -3.71 -24.41 -17.04
CA ARG A 485 -2.96 -24.74 -15.83
C ARG A 485 -3.31 -23.75 -14.68
N ILE A 486 -3.10 -24.17 -13.44
CA ILE A 486 -3.36 -23.34 -12.26
C ILE A 486 -2.08 -22.56 -11.92
N SER A 487 -2.16 -21.24 -11.88
CA SER A 487 -1.01 -20.40 -11.48
C SER A 487 -0.55 -20.73 -10.05
N ALA A 488 0.76 -20.81 -9.84
CA ALA A 488 1.40 -20.91 -8.53
C ALA A 488 2.17 -19.63 -8.17
N GLU A 489 2.07 -18.60 -9.02
CA GLU A 489 2.73 -17.31 -8.82
C GLU A 489 1.78 -16.14 -9.10
N MET A 490 2.16 -14.99 -8.62
CA MET A 490 1.55 -13.72 -8.95
C MET A 490 2.32 -13.11 -10.12
N ILE A 491 1.61 -12.63 -11.15
CA ILE A 491 2.21 -11.95 -12.29
C ILE A 491 1.64 -10.53 -12.36
N THR A 492 2.49 -9.57 -12.08
CA THR A 492 2.10 -8.18 -11.86
C THR A 492 2.81 -7.25 -12.83
N PRO A 493 2.11 -6.61 -13.77
CA PRO A 493 2.63 -5.45 -14.49
C PRO A 493 3.01 -4.34 -13.51
N TYR A 494 4.17 -3.75 -13.69
CA TYR A 494 4.64 -2.66 -12.85
C TYR A 494 5.23 -1.52 -13.69
N PRO A 495 4.83 -0.27 -13.44
CA PRO A 495 3.73 0.22 -12.60
C PRO A 495 2.34 -0.23 -13.14
N PRO A 496 1.23 -0.15 -12.38
CA PRO A 496 1.08 0.34 -11.00
C PRO A 496 1.20 -0.75 -9.93
N GLY A 497 1.37 -2.02 -10.27
CA GLY A 497 1.47 -3.09 -9.29
C GLY A 497 0.14 -3.80 -8.98
N ILE A 498 -0.77 -3.82 -9.95
CA ILE A 498 -2.04 -4.56 -9.92
C ILE A 498 -1.82 -5.91 -10.62
N PRO A 499 -1.93 -7.04 -9.90
CA PRO A 499 -1.69 -8.36 -10.49
C PRO A 499 -2.75 -8.75 -11.53
N VAL A 500 -2.28 -9.21 -12.67
CA VAL A 500 -3.13 -9.74 -13.75
C VAL A 500 -3.45 -11.21 -13.52
N ALA A 501 -2.45 -12.02 -13.11
CA ALA A 501 -2.64 -13.42 -12.75
C ALA A 501 -2.26 -13.66 -11.29
N LEU A 502 -3.07 -14.46 -10.59
CA LEU A 502 -2.95 -14.73 -9.17
C LEU A 502 -2.71 -16.22 -8.91
N PRO A 503 -2.03 -16.57 -7.82
CA PRO A 503 -1.97 -17.96 -7.39
C PRO A 503 -3.38 -18.53 -7.21
N GLY A 504 -3.61 -19.72 -7.79
CA GLY A 504 -4.88 -20.42 -7.71
C GLY A 504 -5.84 -20.13 -8.85
N GLU A 505 -5.58 -19.14 -9.68
CA GLU A 505 -6.36 -18.89 -10.89
C GLU A 505 -5.95 -19.84 -12.02
N ARG A 506 -6.92 -20.23 -12.84
CA ARG A 506 -6.72 -21.02 -14.07
C ARG A 506 -6.31 -20.08 -15.20
N LEU A 507 -5.06 -20.18 -15.63
CA LEU A 507 -4.50 -19.35 -16.70
C LEU A 507 -5.26 -19.53 -18.02
N THR A 508 -5.56 -18.42 -18.68
CA THR A 508 -6.25 -18.38 -19.98
C THR A 508 -5.32 -17.86 -21.07
N GLU A 509 -5.59 -18.24 -22.31
CA GLU A 509 -4.81 -17.79 -23.46
C GLU A 509 -4.84 -16.25 -23.62
N PRO A 510 -6.00 -15.55 -23.55
CA PRO A 510 -6.03 -14.09 -23.66
C PRO A 510 -5.18 -13.35 -22.60
N VAL A 511 -5.17 -13.84 -21.36
CA VAL A 511 -4.35 -13.25 -20.29
C VAL A 511 -2.85 -13.43 -20.56
N LEU A 512 -2.45 -14.62 -21.02
CA LEU A 512 -1.04 -14.88 -21.35
C LEU A 512 -0.60 -14.12 -22.60
N GLU A 513 -1.47 -13.94 -23.60
CA GLU A 513 -1.22 -13.14 -24.78
C GLU A 513 -1.04 -11.65 -24.41
N TYR A 514 -1.90 -11.10 -23.53
CA TYR A 514 -1.74 -9.75 -23.00
C TYR A 514 -0.37 -9.58 -22.34
N LEU A 515 0.00 -10.49 -21.45
CA LEU A 515 1.26 -10.41 -20.71
C LEU A 515 2.47 -10.54 -21.64
N THR A 516 2.46 -11.46 -22.61
CA THR A 516 3.59 -11.68 -23.53
C THR A 516 3.73 -10.54 -24.53
N SER A 517 2.62 -10.03 -25.08
CA SER A 517 2.62 -8.85 -25.96
C SER A 517 3.08 -7.61 -25.18
N GLY A 518 2.65 -7.47 -23.92
CA GLY A 518 3.07 -6.40 -23.02
C GLY A 518 4.58 -6.41 -22.75
N VAL A 519 5.16 -7.58 -22.41
CA VAL A 519 6.62 -7.73 -22.21
C VAL A 519 7.38 -7.37 -23.48
N THR A 520 6.88 -7.78 -24.64
CA THR A 520 7.48 -7.44 -25.93
C THR A 520 7.44 -5.92 -26.19
N ALA A 521 6.41 -5.23 -25.70
CA ALA A 521 6.25 -3.78 -25.81
C ALA A 521 7.00 -2.97 -24.73
N GLY A 522 7.59 -3.62 -23.73
CA GLY A 522 8.34 -2.96 -22.65
C GLY A 522 7.72 -3.08 -21.24
N MET A 523 6.62 -3.82 -21.09
CA MET A 523 6.02 -4.08 -19.78
C MET A 523 7.01 -4.83 -18.87
N PHE A 524 7.16 -4.36 -17.64
CA PHE A 524 8.01 -4.98 -16.63
C PHE A 524 7.19 -5.84 -15.67
N LEU A 525 7.65 -7.07 -15.39
CA LEU A 525 7.00 -8.06 -14.52
C LEU A 525 7.94 -8.42 -13.35
N PRO A 526 8.07 -7.58 -12.32
CA PRO A 526 9.08 -7.78 -11.26
C PRO A 526 8.81 -9.02 -10.40
N ASP A 527 7.56 -9.44 -10.25
CA ASP A 527 7.14 -10.53 -9.37
C ASP A 527 7.15 -11.89 -10.09
N ALA A 528 7.10 -11.90 -11.42
CA ALA A 528 7.14 -13.15 -12.19
C ALA A 528 8.46 -13.88 -11.96
N ALA A 529 8.42 -15.19 -11.83
CA ALA A 529 9.61 -16.04 -11.67
C ALA A 529 10.53 -15.98 -12.89
N ASP A 530 9.95 -15.79 -14.07
CA ASP A 530 10.63 -15.46 -15.32
C ASP A 530 10.14 -14.08 -15.80
N LYS A 531 10.95 -13.06 -15.62
CA LYS A 531 10.62 -11.66 -15.97
C LYS A 531 10.39 -11.45 -17.48
N ARG A 532 10.88 -12.37 -18.31
CA ARG A 532 10.67 -12.37 -19.77
C ARG A 532 9.45 -13.19 -20.18
N LEU A 533 8.83 -13.86 -19.22
CA LEU A 533 7.64 -14.71 -19.39
C LEU A 533 7.81 -15.81 -20.46
N ASN A 534 9.03 -16.34 -20.67
CA ASN A 534 9.21 -17.54 -21.48
C ASN A 534 8.60 -18.77 -20.77
N THR A 535 8.61 -18.74 -19.43
CA THR A 535 8.03 -19.79 -18.57
C THR A 535 7.19 -19.16 -17.48
N VAL A 536 6.20 -19.91 -16.99
CA VAL A 536 5.38 -19.57 -15.82
C VAL A 536 5.42 -20.70 -14.80
N ARG A 537 5.25 -20.35 -13.51
CA ARG A 537 5.06 -21.34 -12.44
C ARG A 537 3.60 -21.72 -12.35
N VAL A 538 3.34 -23.02 -12.44
CA VAL A 538 2.02 -23.60 -12.27
C VAL A 538 2.03 -24.63 -11.16
N VAL A 539 0.88 -24.87 -10.54
CA VAL A 539 0.73 -25.95 -9.56
C VAL A 539 1.06 -27.28 -10.25
N ALA A 540 1.96 -28.05 -9.65
CA ALA A 540 2.32 -29.34 -10.21
C ALA A 540 1.11 -30.30 -10.22
N GLU A 541 0.96 -31.06 -11.29
CA GLU A 541 0.03 -32.18 -11.33
C GLU A 541 0.52 -33.25 -10.36
N SER A 542 -0.41 -33.86 -9.60
CA SER A 542 -0.13 -34.92 -8.62
C SER A 542 0.23 -36.24 -9.29
#